data_000915829c6a36cd080be55a7543915a
#
_entry.id   000915829c6a36cd080be55a7543915a
#
_cell.length_a   1.000
_cell.length_b   1.000
_cell.length_c   1.000
_cell.angle_alpha   90.00
_cell.angle_beta   90.00
_cell.angle_gamma   90.00
#
_symmetry.space_group_name_H-M   'P 1'
#
loop_
_entity.id
_entity.type
_entity.pdbx_description
1 polymer ?
#
loop_
_entity_poly.entity_id
_entity_poly.type
_entity_poly.pdbx_seq_one_letter_code
_entity_poly.pdbx_strand_id
1 'polypeptide(L)'
;GPEGSIELTLLDGHKAVFTPEQPLQLPQWFHRRDEELEAQAQALKARAGESGYVEKSNKDETFRYHIARVNDEDDGIHEEPMLTNEDLVLGIRPEFLSITGGGNVECEIYGAMPTGMESTVKVRIGEYLLTGVVFGSTLFTIGSKHLLDITGSSVMLFDRSSGRRITSGTLKLL
;
A
#
# COMPACT_ATOMS: atom_id res chain seq x y z
N GLY A 1 -18.78 4.93 10.23
CA GLY A 1 -18.06 6.13 9.80
C GLY A 1 -18.94 7.10 9.02
N PRO A 2 -18.49 8.31 8.69
CA PRO A 2 -19.24 9.21 7.81
C PRO A 2 -19.58 8.50 6.49
N GLU A 3 -20.73 8.81 5.89
CA GLU A 3 -21.23 8.13 4.69
C GLU A 3 -20.12 7.99 3.62
N GLY A 4 -19.77 6.73 3.29
CA GLY A 4 -18.79 6.40 2.25
C GLY A 4 -17.34 6.22 2.71
N SER A 5 -17.01 6.40 4.00
CA SER A 5 -15.67 6.12 4.50
C SER A 5 -15.45 4.63 4.80
N ILE A 6 -14.21 4.18 4.65
CA ILE A 6 -13.77 2.79 4.84
C ILE A 6 -12.82 2.76 6.02
N GLU A 7 -13.11 1.95 7.02
CA GLU A 7 -12.18 1.68 8.11
C GLU A 7 -11.19 0.60 7.67
N LEU A 8 -9.92 0.89 7.83
CA LEU A 8 -8.81 0.00 7.47
C LEU A 8 -8.03 -0.37 8.73
N THR A 9 -7.58 -1.61 8.79
CA THR A 9 -6.57 -2.04 9.75
C THR A 9 -5.26 -2.24 9.00
N LEU A 10 -4.23 -1.50 9.39
CA LEU A 10 -2.90 -1.60 8.79
C LEU A 10 -2.18 -2.85 9.31
N LEU A 11 -1.13 -3.27 8.60
CA LEU A 11 -0.39 -4.49 8.96
C LEU A 11 0.23 -4.46 10.36
N ASP A 12 0.56 -3.29 10.86
CA ASP A 12 1.10 -3.05 12.21
C ASP A 12 0.01 -2.96 13.30
N GLY A 13 -1.26 -3.14 12.91
CA GLY A 13 -2.42 -3.08 13.80
C GLY A 13 -3.01 -1.68 14.00
N HIS A 14 -2.38 -0.62 13.51
CA HIS A 14 -2.96 0.72 13.53
C HIS A 14 -4.23 0.79 12.69
N LYS A 15 -5.16 1.63 13.12
CA LYS A 15 -6.40 1.89 12.37
C LYS A 15 -6.31 3.17 11.58
N ALA A 16 -6.96 3.16 10.43
CA ALA A 16 -7.06 4.33 9.57
C ALA A 16 -8.47 4.43 8.99
N VAL A 17 -8.87 5.64 8.64
CA VAL A 17 -10.11 5.91 7.90
C VAL A 17 -9.74 6.43 6.53
N PHE A 18 -10.15 5.70 5.50
CA PHE A 18 -10.02 6.10 4.11
C PHE A 18 -11.33 6.70 3.64
N THR A 19 -11.28 7.92 3.12
CA THR A 19 -12.42 8.61 2.54
C THR A 19 -12.20 8.73 1.03
N PRO A 20 -12.94 7.97 0.21
CA PRO A 20 -12.79 7.99 -1.24
C PRO A 20 -13.26 9.33 -1.83
N GLU A 21 -12.64 9.77 -2.94
CA GLU A 21 -13.05 10.98 -3.69
C GLU A 21 -14.44 10.85 -4.29
N GLN A 22 -14.87 9.64 -4.61
CA GLN A 22 -16.19 9.34 -5.15
C GLN A 22 -16.86 8.25 -4.33
N PRO A 23 -18.18 8.22 -4.23
CA PRO A 23 -18.89 7.16 -3.53
C PRO A 23 -18.46 5.78 -4.00
N LEU A 24 -17.98 4.95 -3.08
CA LEU A 24 -17.47 3.61 -3.35
C LEU A 24 -18.23 2.58 -2.53
N GLN A 25 -18.67 1.53 -3.20
CA GLN A 25 -19.22 0.35 -2.56
C GLN A 25 -18.28 -0.83 -2.83
N LEU A 26 -17.37 -1.11 -1.88
CA LEU A 26 -16.36 -2.17 -2.02
C LEU A 26 -16.95 -3.54 -2.37
N PRO A 27 -18.07 -4.02 -1.73
CA PRO A 27 -18.62 -5.33 -2.08
C PRO A 27 -19.05 -5.42 -3.54
N GLN A 28 -19.65 -4.36 -4.10
CA GLN A 28 -20.03 -4.32 -5.50
C GLN A 28 -18.81 -4.25 -6.43
N TRP A 29 -17.73 -3.58 -5.99
CA TRP A 29 -16.49 -3.52 -6.73
C TRP A 29 -15.84 -4.89 -6.80
N PHE A 30 -15.74 -5.62 -5.67
CA PHE A 30 -15.19 -6.98 -5.62
C PHE A 30 -16.01 -7.96 -6.47
N HIS A 31 -17.32 -7.91 -6.38
CA HIS A 31 -18.19 -8.76 -7.20
C HIS A 31 -17.92 -8.58 -8.71
N ARG A 32 -17.83 -7.33 -9.17
CA ARG A 32 -17.53 -6.99 -10.56
C ARG A 32 -16.13 -7.45 -10.98
N ARG A 33 -15.14 -7.28 -10.10
CA ARG A 33 -13.78 -7.80 -10.32
C ARG A 33 -13.79 -9.32 -10.54
N ASP A 34 -14.48 -10.06 -9.69
CA ASP A 34 -14.53 -11.52 -9.75
C ASP A 34 -15.21 -11.99 -11.02
N GLU A 35 -16.32 -11.38 -11.42
CA GLU A 35 -16.97 -11.67 -12.72
C GLU A 35 -16.05 -11.41 -13.92
N GLU A 36 -15.30 -10.31 -13.90
CA GLU A 36 -14.34 -9.99 -14.96
C GLU A 36 -13.17 -10.97 -15.00
N LEU A 37 -12.63 -11.38 -13.85
CA LEU A 37 -11.55 -12.37 -13.77
C LEU A 37 -12.01 -13.74 -14.25
N GLU A 38 -13.21 -14.16 -13.89
CA GLU A 38 -13.79 -15.41 -14.39
C GLU A 38 -14.01 -15.38 -15.91
N ALA A 39 -14.54 -14.28 -16.44
CA ALA A 39 -14.72 -14.11 -17.88
C ALA A 39 -13.39 -14.14 -18.64
N GLN A 40 -12.33 -13.51 -18.10
CA GLN A 40 -10.99 -13.55 -18.67
C GLN A 40 -10.41 -14.97 -18.64
N ALA A 41 -10.56 -15.68 -17.52
CA ALA A 41 -10.10 -17.07 -17.41
C ALA A 41 -10.81 -18.00 -18.40
N GLN A 42 -12.11 -17.82 -18.60
CA GLN A 42 -12.88 -18.58 -19.60
C GLN A 42 -12.44 -18.26 -21.04
N ALA A 43 -12.21 -16.97 -21.35
CA ALA A 43 -11.72 -16.55 -22.65
C ALA A 43 -10.32 -17.11 -22.94
N LEU A 44 -9.42 -17.14 -21.96
CA LEU A 44 -8.10 -17.75 -22.09
C LEU A 44 -8.19 -19.25 -22.32
N LYS A 45 -9.05 -19.97 -21.59
CA LYS A 45 -9.27 -21.41 -21.79
C LYS A 45 -9.83 -21.72 -23.18
N ALA A 46 -10.73 -20.90 -23.69
CA ALA A 46 -11.27 -21.04 -25.03
C ALA A 46 -10.19 -20.89 -26.11
N ARG A 47 -9.27 -19.88 -25.92
CA ARG A 47 -8.15 -19.66 -26.85
C ARG A 47 -7.06 -20.71 -26.74
N ALA A 48 -6.84 -21.31 -25.57
CA ALA A 48 -5.88 -22.41 -25.39
C ALA A 48 -6.25 -23.68 -26.20
N GLY A 49 -7.54 -23.84 -26.59
CA GLY A 49 -7.99 -24.89 -27.48
C GLY A 49 -7.75 -24.62 -28.96
N GLU A 50 -7.31 -23.42 -29.34
CA GLU A 50 -7.00 -23.08 -30.74
C GLU A 50 -5.58 -23.55 -31.11
N SER A 51 -5.44 -24.17 -32.26
CA SER A 51 -4.15 -24.67 -32.77
C SER A 51 -3.17 -23.50 -32.98
N GLY A 52 -2.06 -23.52 -32.23
CA GLY A 52 -1.01 -22.50 -32.30
C GLY A 52 -0.95 -21.53 -31.14
N TYR A 53 -1.85 -21.64 -30.16
CA TYR A 53 -1.76 -20.86 -28.92
C TYR A 53 -0.67 -21.47 -28.02
N VAL A 54 0.42 -20.72 -27.81
CA VAL A 54 1.43 -21.06 -26.81
C VAL A 54 1.02 -20.38 -25.52
N GLU A 55 0.60 -21.16 -24.54
CA GLU A 55 0.34 -20.67 -23.20
C GLU A 55 1.64 -20.08 -22.63
N LYS A 56 1.72 -18.76 -22.55
CA LYS A 56 2.78 -18.13 -21.77
C LYS A 56 2.56 -18.61 -20.33
N SER A 57 3.53 -19.31 -19.79
CA SER A 57 3.51 -19.78 -18.41
C SER A 57 3.48 -18.55 -17.48
N ASN A 58 2.28 -18.09 -17.17
CA ASN A 58 2.03 -17.02 -16.20
C ASN A 58 2.08 -17.60 -14.79
N LYS A 59 3.25 -18.11 -14.40
CA LYS A 59 3.45 -18.54 -13.01
C LYS A 59 3.44 -17.36 -12.01
N ASP A 60 3.39 -16.11 -12.49
CA ASP A 60 3.56 -14.91 -11.65
C ASP A 60 2.47 -13.86 -11.87
N GLU A 61 1.23 -14.24 -12.16
CA GLU A 61 0.12 -13.28 -12.30
C GLU A 61 -0.42 -12.75 -10.96
N THR A 62 0.06 -13.24 -9.84
CA THR A 62 -0.27 -12.61 -8.56
C THR A 62 0.58 -11.36 -8.42
N PHE A 63 -0.05 -10.20 -8.55
CA PHE A 63 0.63 -8.92 -8.34
C PHE A 63 1.16 -8.87 -6.91
N ARG A 64 2.47 -8.96 -6.74
CA ARG A 64 3.12 -8.93 -5.43
C ARG A 64 3.57 -7.52 -5.13
N TYR A 65 2.88 -6.88 -4.21
CA TYR A 65 3.36 -5.63 -3.62
C TYR A 65 4.47 -5.97 -2.62
N HIS A 66 5.68 -5.48 -2.89
CA HIS A 66 6.78 -5.60 -1.94
C HIS A 66 6.60 -4.54 -0.84
N ILE A 67 6.41 -5.00 0.39
CA ILE A 67 6.37 -4.14 1.57
C ILE A 67 7.69 -4.34 2.31
N ALA A 68 8.55 -3.31 2.30
CA ALA A 68 9.87 -3.38 2.90
C ALA A 68 9.78 -3.58 4.42
N ARG A 69 10.59 -4.51 4.95
CA ARG A 69 10.74 -4.78 6.38
C ARG A 69 12.18 -4.57 6.82
N VAL A 70 12.38 -4.35 8.11
CA VAL A 70 13.73 -4.14 8.69
C VAL A 70 14.65 -5.35 8.48
N ASN A 71 14.09 -6.56 8.46
CA ASN A 71 14.85 -7.81 8.39
C ASN A 71 14.85 -8.45 7.01
N ASP A 72 14.53 -7.71 5.94
CA ASP A 72 14.57 -8.24 4.57
C ASP A 72 16.01 -8.61 4.11
N GLU A 73 17.04 -8.20 4.87
CA GLU A 73 18.44 -8.58 4.64
C GLU A 73 18.84 -9.90 5.34
N ASP A 74 18.00 -10.41 6.23
CA ASP A 74 18.24 -11.67 6.92
C ASP A 74 17.36 -12.74 6.25
N ASP A 75 17.94 -13.80 5.68
CA ASP A 75 17.29 -14.91 4.96
C ASP A 75 16.26 -15.70 5.81
N GLY A 76 15.69 -15.08 6.83
CA GLY A 76 14.62 -15.61 7.66
C GLY A 76 13.34 -15.82 6.87
N ILE A 77 12.79 -17.03 6.93
CA ILE A 77 11.45 -17.33 6.43
C ILE A 77 10.46 -16.52 7.28
N HIS A 78 10.05 -15.36 6.78
CA HIS A 78 8.98 -14.60 7.40
C HIS A 78 7.65 -15.22 6.97
N GLU A 79 6.84 -15.64 7.93
CA GLU A 79 5.45 -16.01 7.67
C GLU A 79 4.73 -14.74 7.21
N GLU A 80 4.42 -14.69 5.91
CA GLU A 80 3.54 -13.64 5.41
C GLU A 80 2.16 -13.83 6.05
N PRO A 81 1.51 -12.74 6.50
CA PRO A 81 0.16 -12.84 7.03
C PRO A 81 -0.75 -13.46 5.96
N MET A 82 -1.64 -14.35 6.40
CA MET A 82 -2.65 -14.93 5.50
C MET A 82 -3.50 -13.81 4.92
N LEU A 83 -3.42 -13.68 3.60
CA LEU A 83 -4.11 -12.64 2.85
C LEU A 83 -5.42 -13.20 2.31
N THR A 84 -6.44 -12.38 2.39
CA THR A 84 -7.76 -12.68 1.81
C THR A 84 -7.89 -12.06 0.42
N ASN A 85 -8.88 -12.48 -0.35
CA ASN A 85 -9.18 -11.88 -1.65
C ASN A 85 -9.73 -10.44 -1.55
N GLU A 86 -9.99 -9.96 -0.32
CA GLU A 86 -10.49 -8.62 -0.04
C GLU A 86 -9.40 -7.70 0.53
N ASP A 87 -8.15 -8.16 0.58
CA ASP A 87 -7.05 -7.34 1.06
C ASP A 87 -6.72 -6.20 0.09
N LEU A 88 -6.46 -5.05 0.68
CA LEU A 88 -6.23 -3.80 -0.04
C LEU A 88 -4.79 -3.34 0.14
N VAL A 89 -4.30 -2.58 -0.83
CA VAL A 89 -3.00 -1.92 -0.75
C VAL A 89 -3.16 -0.42 -0.86
N LEU A 90 -2.55 0.30 0.06
CA LEU A 90 -2.48 1.76 0.03
C LEU A 90 -1.25 2.21 -0.74
N GLY A 91 -1.45 3.01 -1.78
CA GLY A 91 -0.40 3.72 -2.48
C GLY A 91 -0.27 5.14 -1.97
N ILE A 92 0.81 5.42 -1.26
CA ILE A 92 1.08 6.72 -0.66
C ILE A 92 2.34 7.29 -1.29
N ARG A 93 2.26 8.54 -1.78
CA ARG A 93 3.45 9.20 -2.30
C ARG A 93 4.37 9.61 -1.14
N PRO A 94 5.70 9.49 -1.31
CA PRO A 94 6.66 9.80 -0.26
C PRO A 94 6.51 11.21 0.35
N GLU A 95 6.13 12.20 -0.46
CA GLU A 95 5.90 13.57 -0.02
C GLU A 95 4.66 13.76 0.85
N PHE A 96 3.76 12.77 0.91
CA PHE A 96 2.57 12.80 1.77
C PHE A 96 2.81 12.28 3.18
N LEU A 97 3.98 11.69 3.43
CA LEU A 97 4.38 11.29 4.77
C LEU A 97 4.91 12.51 5.54
N SER A 98 4.13 12.98 6.51
CA SER A 98 4.52 14.06 7.40
C SER A 98 5.20 13.48 8.65
N ILE A 99 6.49 13.82 8.86
CA ILE A 99 7.33 13.28 9.95
C ILE A 99 7.60 14.36 11.01
N THR A 100 7.07 15.56 10.85
CA THR A 100 7.50 16.74 11.60
C THR A 100 6.59 17.13 12.77
N GLY A 101 5.80 16.23 13.33
CA GLY A 101 5.37 16.46 14.70
C GLY A 101 3.89 16.67 14.96
N GLY A 102 2.99 16.32 14.05
CA GLY A 102 1.54 16.42 14.28
C GLY A 102 0.78 15.12 14.09
N GLY A 103 1.46 13.99 13.97
CA GLY A 103 0.84 12.71 13.64
C GLY A 103 0.36 11.93 14.87
N ASN A 104 -0.36 10.82 14.59
CA ASN A 104 -0.89 9.93 15.62
C ASN A 104 -0.10 8.61 15.73
N VAL A 105 0.80 8.32 14.79
CA VAL A 105 1.56 7.07 14.76
C VAL A 105 3.02 7.33 15.10
N GLU A 106 3.52 6.66 16.13
CA GLU A 106 4.95 6.74 16.50
C GLU A 106 5.79 5.99 15.45
N CYS A 107 6.83 6.63 14.96
CA CYS A 107 7.80 6.05 14.06
C CYS A 107 9.24 6.37 14.51
N GLU A 108 10.20 5.57 14.04
CA GLU A 108 11.62 5.80 14.28
C GLU A 108 12.33 6.12 12.96
N ILE A 109 13.24 7.06 12.97
CA ILE A 109 14.09 7.34 11.81
C ILE A 109 15.09 6.20 11.63
N TYR A 110 14.89 5.41 10.60
CA TYR A 110 15.78 4.29 10.24
C TYR A 110 16.95 4.73 9.35
N GLY A 111 16.73 5.72 8.51
CA GLY A 111 17.75 6.30 7.65
C GLY A 111 17.33 7.67 7.15
N ALA A 112 18.29 8.53 6.90
CA ALA A 112 18.05 9.85 6.32
C ALA A 112 19.14 10.20 5.32
N MET A 113 18.75 10.70 4.15
CA MET A 113 19.64 11.13 3.07
C MET A 113 19.27 12.56 2.67
N PRO A 114 19.92 13.58 3.24
CA PRO A 114 19.72 14.96 2.83
C PRO A 114 20.36 15.21 1.46
N THR A 115 19.63 15.89 0.55
CA THR A 115 20.09 16.27 -0.78
C THR A 115 20.27 17.79 -0.93
N GLY A 116 20.08 18.55 0.15
CA GLY A 116 20.19 20.00 0.22
C GLY A 116 18.84 20.72 0.20
N MET A 117 17.96 20.41 -0.75
CA MET A 117 16.61 21.00 -0.81
C MET A 117 15.53 20.12 -0.17
N GLU A 118 15.83 18.84 0.00
CA GLU A 118 14.94 17.84 0.57
C GLU A 118 15.75 16.77 1.30
N SER A 119 15.09 15.99 2.12
CA SER A 119 15.64 14.80 2.74
C SER A 119 14.76 13.60 2.42
N THR A 120 15.34 12.56 1.83
CA THR A 120 14.68 11.26 1.75
C THR A 120 14.88 10.56 3.08
N VAL A 121 13.78 10.18 3.72
CA VAL A 121 13.79 9.60 5.06
C VAL A 121 13.14 8.23 5.02
N LYS A 122 13.84 7.22 5.54
CA LYS A 122 13.25 5.91 5.83
C LYS A 122 12.79 5.91 7.29
N VAL A 123 11.52 5.63 7.50
CA VAL A 123 10.92 5.51 8.83
C VAL A 123 10.50 4.08 9.10
N ARG A 124 10.72 3.64 10.32
CA ARG A 124 10.31 2.33 10.82
C ARG A 124 9.04 2.47 11.66
N ILE A 125 8.05 1.63 11.37
CA ILE A 125 6.83 1.47 12.16
C ILE A 125 6.69 -0.03 12.43
N GLY A 126 6.91 -0.46 13.67
CA GLY A 126 7.00 -1.87 13.96
C GLY A 126 8.11 -2.56 13.15
N GLU A 127 7.75 -3.49 12.30
CA GLU A 127 8.66 -4.23 11.41
C GLU A 127 8.76 -3.58 10.00
N TYR A 128 7.91 -2.62 9.68
CA TYR A 128 7.76 -2.08 8.34
C TYR A 128 8.59 -0.82 8.12
N LEU A 129 9.10 -0.68 6.91
CA LEU A 129 9.85 0.49 6.46
C LEU A 129 9.05 1.26 5.43
N LEU A 130 8.84 2.54 5.69
CA LEU A 130 8.25 3.47 4.75
C LEU A 130 9.29 4.50 4.31
N THR A 131 9.17 4.98 3.08
CA THR A 131 10.02 6.06 2.58
C THR A 131 9.21 7.34 2.46
N GLY A 132 9.69 8.41 3.10
CA GLY A 132 9.13 9.76 3.00
C GLY A 132 10.13 10.72 2.36
N VAL A 133 9.61 11.83 1.84
CA VAL A 133 10.39 12.97 1.36
C VAL A 133 9.95 14.20 2.13
N VAL A 134 10.90 14.83 2.80
CA VAL A 134 10.68 16.07 3.58
C VAL A 134 11.41 17.21 2.91
N PHE A 135 10.67 18.20 2.45
CA PHE A 135 11.24 19.39 1.84
C PHE A 135 11.81 20.36 2.90
N GLY A 136 12.91 21.00 2.55
CA GLY A 136 13.61 21.93 3.42
C GLY A 136 14.91 21.36 3.98
N SER A 137 15.51 22.14 4.90
CA SER A 137 16.82 21.84 5.50
C SER A 137 16.72 21.04 6.83
N THR A 138 15.64 20.32 7.04
CA THR A 138 15.45 19.53 8.26
C THR A 138 16.44 18.36 8.28
N LEU A 139 17.22 18.27 9.33
CA LEU A 139 18.13 17.16 9.59
C LEU A 139 17.47 16.17 10.55
N PHE A 140 17.47 14.91 10.17
CA PHE A 140 16.94 13.82 10.98
C PHE A 140 18.08 13.02 11.61
N THR A 141 17.95 12.72 12.89
CA THR A 141 18.89 11.84 13.58
C THR A 141 18.39 10.40 13.50
N ILE A 142 19.24 9.49 13.02
CA ILE A 142 18.91 8.05 12.99
C ILE A 142 18.65 7.56 14.41
N GLY A 143 17.61 6.75 14.60
CA GLY A 143 17.15 6.24 15.88
C GLY A 143 16.25 7.21 16.66
N SER A 144 16.05 8.46 16.17
CA SER A 144 15.12 9.37 16.85
C SER A 144 13.66 8.99 16.57
N LYS A 145 12.80 9.21 17.58
CA LYS A 145 11.36 8.96 17.49
C LYS A 145 10.61 10.21 17.06
N HIS A 146 9.68 10.03 16.19
CA HIS A 146 8.82 11.07 15.63
C HIS A 146 7.38 10.60 15.57
N LEU A 147 6.47 11.53 15.34
CA LEU A 147 5.08 11.23 15.04
C LEU A 147 4.85 11.35 13.53
N LEU A 148 4.27 10.32 12.94
CA LEU A 148 3.93 10.23 11.53
C LEU A 148 2.46 10.55 11.31
N ASP A 149 2.18 11.31 10.26
CA ASP A 149 0.85 11.49 9.70
C ASP A 149 0.89 11.38 8.16
N ILE A 150 -0.28 11.21 7.56
CA ILE A 150 -0.45 11.19 6.11
C ILE A 150 -1.30 12.38 5.71
N THR A 151 -0.67 13.35 5.04
CA THR A 151 -1.28 14.66 4.77
C THR A 151 -1.77 14.83 3.33
N GLY A 152 -1.56 13.84 2.47
CA GLY A 152 -1.92 13.92 1.06
C GLY A 152 -3.41 13.73 0.79
N SER A 153 -3.90 14.43 -0.22
CA SER A 153 -5.29 14.32 -0.69
C SER A 153 -5.51 13.24 -1.74
N SER A 154 -4.47 12.54 -2.16
CA SER A 154 -4.52 11.58 -3.28
C SER A 154 -3.83 10.28 -2.92
N VAL A 155 -4.22 9.69 -1.78
CA VAL A 155 -3.87 8.33 -1.42
C VAL A 155 -4.63 7.37 -2.33
N MET A 156 -3.94 6.43 -2.95
CA MET A 156 -4.54 5.48 -3.87
C MET A 156 -4.86 4.18 -3.15
N LEU A 157 -6.02 3.61 -3.46
CA LEU A 157 -6.45 2.31 -2.97
C LEU A 157 -6.39 1.31 -4.13
N PHE A 158 -5.69 0.20 -3.91
CA PHE A 158 -5.54 -0.89 -4.88
C PHE A 158 -6.11 -2.19 -4.33
N ASP A 159 -6.63 -3.00 -5.20
CA ASP A 159 -6.93 -4.39 -4.93
C ASP A 159 -5.65 -5.21 -4.95
N ARG A 160 -5.37 -5.92 -3.86
CA ARG A 160 -4.15 -6.70 -3.74
C ARG A 160 -4.11 -7.87 -4.71
N SER A 161 -5.23 -8.52 -4.95
CA SER A 161 -5.27 -9.74 -5.76
C SER A 161 -5.07 -9.47 -7.25
N SER A 162 -5.69 -8.43 -7.78
CA SER A 162 -5.61 -8.08 -9.21
C SER A 162 -4.60 -6.97 -9.54
N GLY A 163 -4.07 -6.26 -8.53
CA GLY A 163 -3.21 -5.10 -8.72
C GLY A 163 -3.92 -3.87 -9.28
N ARG A 164 -5.25 -3.91 -9.45
CA ARG A 164 -6.02 -2.81 -10.04
C ARG A 164 -6.25 -1.70 -9.04
N ARG A 165 -6.15 -0.45 -9.51
CA ARG A 165 -6.55 0.71 -8.71
C ARG A 165 -8.07 0.71 -8.57
N ILE A 166 -8.54 0.82 -7.32
CA ILE A 166 -9.96 0.93 -6.99
C ILE A 166 -10.40 2.39 -7.07
N THR A 167 -9.71 3.25 -6.31
CA THR A 167 -10.03 4.68 -6.23
C THR A 167 -8.87 5.47 -5.64
N SER A 168 -9.02 6.80 -5.60
CA SER A 168 -8.18 7.70 -4.80
C SER A 168 -9.03 8.32 -3.69
N GLY A 169 -8.36 8.84 -2.67
CA GLY A 169 -9.03 9.47 -1.54
C GLY A 169 -8.06 10.07 -0.54
N THR A 170 -8.57 10.38 0.63
CA THR A 170 -7.79 10.84 1.78
C THR A 170 -7.68 9.74 2.83
N LEU A 171 -6.58 9.69 3.54
CA LEU A 171 -6.35 8.75 4.64
C LEU A 171 -6.11 9.54 5.92
N LYS A 172 -6.78 9.12 6.98
CA LYS A 172 -6.58 9.64 8.33
C LYS A 172 -6.16 8.50 9.23
N LEU A 173 -4.98 8.60 9.83
CA LEU A 173 -4.53 7.69 10.89
C LEU A 173 -5.27 8.00 12.19
N LEU A 174 -5.68 6.96 12.94
CA LEU A 174 -6.43 7.07 14.18
C LEU A 174 -5.53 6.82 15.40
#